data_7541a93f18a8bdb877bc678ed64284cf
#
_entry.id   7541a93f18a8bdb877bc678ed64284cf
#
_cell.length_a   1.000
_cell.length_b   1.000
_cell.length_c   1.000
_cell.angle_alpha   90.00
_cell.angle_beta   90.00
_cell.angle_gamma   90.00
#
_symmetry.space_group_name_H-M   'P 1'
#
loop_
_entity.id
_entity.type
_entity.pdbx_description
1 polymer ?
#
loop_
_entity_poly.entity_id
_entity_poly.type
_entity_poly.pdbx_seq_one_letter_code
_entity_poly.pdbx_strand_id
1 'polypeptide(L)'
;MPALSRTVATVAAVTLAGAVVAGCGSSNNSSSTPTSTTTATSSPSGGGGGGGQVSGTVTVFAAASLKEAFTTLGSQFEAAQPGTKVRFSFDASSALALQINQGAPADVFASAATSNMKQVTDAGGATAPTNFVKNVMEIAVPPANPAHIASVADLGKSGVKVALCQPQVPCGATAATVFTNAKVTVKPVTLEQDVKATLTKVQTNEVDAGVVYVTDVRSAGKAVTGIPIPPDVNASTEYPIAALTKAPNTAGGKAFLDYVLSPAGQGVLTADGFAKP
;
A
#
# COMPACT_ATOMS: atom_id res chain seq x y z
N MET A 1 -10.17 -4.94 51.42
CA MET A 1 -11.37 -5.75 51.07
C MET A 1 -12.56 -4.82 50.96
N PRO A 2 -13.17 -4.66 49.79
CA PRO A 2 -14.40 -5.33 49.38
C PRO A 2 -14.35 -5.77 47.93
N ALA A 3 -14.79 -6.91 47.73
CA ALA A 3 -15.90 -7.57 47.02
C ALA A 3 -16.00 -7.34 45.49
N LEU A 4 -15.66 -8.43 44.77
CA LEU A 4 -15.95 -8.62 43.31
C LEU A 4 -17.47 -8.77 43.10
N SER A 5 -18.00 -8.07 42.10
CA SER A 5 -19.29 -8.34 41.49
C SER A 5 -19.08 -8.89 40.09
N ARG A 6 -19.46 -10.14 39.88
CA ARG A 6 -19.51 -10.85 38.61
C ARG A 6 -20.88 -10.60 37.99
N THR A 7 -20.94 -9.99 36.80
CA THR A 7 -22.17 -9.94 36.01
C THR A 7 -22.08 -11.00 34.91
N VAL A 8 -22.98 -11.95 34.95
CA VAL A 8 -23.20 -13.00 33.96
C VAL A 8 -24.12 -12.44 32.90
N ALA A 9 -23.70 -12.41 31.63
CA ALA A 9 -24.57 -12.08 30.50
C ALA A 9 -25.03 -13.37 29.81
N THR A 10 -26.34 -13.55 29.79
CA THR A 10 -27.07 -14.69 29.23
C THR A 10 -27.13 -14.54 27.68
N VAL A 11 -26.75 -15.61 26.99
CA VAL A 11 -26.87 -15.75 25.53
C VAL A 11 -28.26 -16.29 25.22
N ALA A 12 -29.05 -15.57 24.44
CA ALA A 12 -30.30 -16.02 23.86
C ALA A 12 -30.07 -16.58 22.46
N ALA A 13 -30.31 -17.86 22.27
CA ALA A 13 -30.33 -18.54 20.99
C ALA A 13 -31.72 -18.36 20.34
N VAL A 14 -31.76 -17.86 19.11
CA VAL A 14 -32.97 -17.84 18.27
C VAL A 14 -32.77 -18.83 17.13
N THR A 15 -33.53 -19.91 17.19
CA THR A 15 -33.73 -20.91 16.13
C THR A 15 -34.89 -20.46 15.24
N LEU A 16 -34.70 -20.35 13.93
CA LEU A 16 -35.80 -20.29 12.96
C LEU A 16 -35.72 -21.48 12.03
N ALA A 17 -36.82 -22.24 12.03
CA ALA A 17 -37.05 -23.43 11.22
C ALA A 17 -37.81 -23.09 9.95
N GLY A 18 -37.44 -23.72 8.84
CA GLY A 18 -38.30 -24.38 7.86
C GLY A 18 -39.09 -23.59 6.84
N ALA A 19 -38.89 -23.91 5.57
CA ALA A 19 -39.95 -24.42 4.70
C ALA A 19 -39.36 -24.87 3.36
N VAL A 20 -39.54 -26.14 3.07
CA VAL A 20 -39.32 -26.81 1.78
C VAL A 20 -40.59 -26.62 0.94
N VAL A 21 -40.42 -26.20 -0.31
CA VAL A 21 -41.47 -26.38 -1.35
C VAL A 21 -40.86 -27.05 -2.56
N ALA A 22 -41.27 -28.29 -2.74
CA ALA A 22 -41.05 -29.08 -3.96
C ALA A 22 -42.14 -28.73 -5.00
N GLY A 23 -41.68 -28.54 -6.25
CA GLY A 23 -42.58 -28.36 -7.41
C GLY A 23 -42.03 -29.12 -8.60
N CYS A 24 -42.53 -30.35 -8.82
CA CYS A 24 -42.36 -31.11 -10.04
C CYS A 24 -43.27 -30.58 -11.15
N GLY A 25 -42.75 -30.51 -12.36
CA GLY A 25 -43.54 -30.28 -13.59
C GLY A 25 -42.80 -30.79 -14.81
N SER A 26 -43.14 -32.03 -15.20
CA SER A 26 -42.78 -32.64 -16.50
C SER A 26 -43.69 -32.11 -17.61
N SER A 27 -43.18 -31.97 -18.84
CA SER A 27 -43.81 -32.45 -20.09
C SER A 27 -42.95 -32.17 -21.31
N ASN A 28 -42.53 -33.25 -21.92
CA ASN A 28 -42.46 -33.63 -23.35
C ASN A 28 -42.78 -32.57 -24.44
N ASN A 29 -42.03 -32.43 -25.53
CA ASN A 29 -42.07 -33.31 -26.72
C ASN A 29 -41.39 -32.69 -27.95
N SER A 30 -40.80 -33.58 -28.75
CA SER A 30 -40.66 -33.63 -30.23
C SER A 30 -39.69 -32.73 -30.99
N SER A 31 -38.64 -33.40 -31.41
CA SER A 31 -38.10 -33.55 -32.78
C SER A 31 -38.44 -32.52 -33.88
N SER A 32 -37.43 -31.90 -34.43
CA SER A 32 -37.21 -31.87 -35.89
C SER A 32 -35.83 -31.31 -36.23
N THR A 33 -35.00 -32.10 -36.89
CA THR A 33 -33.81 -31.71 -37.61
C THR A 33 -34.19 -30.99 -38.91
N PRO A 34 -33.47 -29.94 -39.30
CA PRO A 34 -32.91 -29.96 -40.64
C PRO A 34 -31.42 -29.67 -40.65
N THR A 35 -30.73 -30.49 -41.38
CA THR A 35 -29.39 -30.33 -41.92
C THR A 35 -29.29 -29.01 -42.69
N SER A 36 -28.33 -28.17 -42.31
CA SER A 36 -27.88 -27.07 -43.15
C SER A 36 -26.36 -27.04 -43.14
N THR A 37 -25.80 -27.41 -44.23
CA THR A 37 -24.43 -27.24 -44.65
C THR A 37 -24.06 -25.74 -44.60
N THR A 38 -23.10 -25.36 -43.81
CA THR A 38 -22.56 -24.01 -43.86
C THR A 38 -21.04 -24.06 -44.04
N THR A 39 -20.65 -23.53 -45.14
CA THR A 39 -19.32 -23.24 -45.64
C THR A 39 -18.42 -22.60 -44.60
N ALA A 40 -17.25 -23.20 -44.35
CA ALA A 40 -16.19 -22.62 -43.55
C ALA A 40 -15.57 -21.43 -44.31
N THR A 41 -15.83 -20.22 -43.83
CA THR A 41 -15.06 -19.04 -44.23
C THR A 41 -13.94 -18.85 -43.21
N SER A 42 -12.73 -19.19 -43.60
CA SER A 42 -11.51 -18.88 -42.88
C SER A 42 -11.25 -17.38 -42.89
N SER A 43 -11.46 -16.72 -41.73
CA SER A 43 -10.99 -15.37 -41.51
C SER A 43 -9.50 -15.39 -41.18
N PRO A 44 -8.69 -14.47 -41.69
CA PRO A 44 -7.27 -14.40 -41.39
C PRO A 44 -7.05 -13.98 -39.94
N SER A 45 -6.31 -14.79 -39.19
CA SER A 45 -5.73 -14.45 -37.90
C SER A 45 -4.79 -13.27 -38.06
N GLY A 46 -5.28 -12.05 -37.82
CA GLY A 46 -4.47 -10.90 -37.59
C GLY A 46 -3.81 -11.01 -36.22
N GLY A 47 -2.51 -11.31 -36.21
CA GLY A 47 -1.68 -11.25 -35.00
C GLY A 47 -1.53 -9.80 -34.54
N GLY A 48 -2.47 -9.32 -33.73
CA GLY A 48 -2.33 -8.12 -32.91
C GLY A 48 -1.96 -8.58 -31.52
N GLY A 49 -0.82 -8.12 -30.97
CA GLY A 49 -0.42 -8.31 -29.59
C GLY A 49 -1.46 -7.73 -28.63
N GLY A 50 -2.51 -8.48 -28.35
CA GLY A 50 -3.57 -8.11 -27.42
C GLY A 50 -3.10 -8.39 -26.01
N GLY A 51 -2.73 -7.36 -25.27
CA GLY A 51 -2.76 -7.44 -23.82
C GLY A 51 -4.20 -7.83 -23.41
N GLY A 52 -4.38 -9.06 -22.93
CA GLY A 52 -5.70 -9.58 -22.57
C GLY A 52 -6.39 -8.66 -21.60
N GLN A 53 -7.63 -8.27 -21.90
CA GLN A 53 -8.44 -7.44 -21.02
C GLN A 53 -8.65 -8.19 -19.72
N VAL A 54 -8.17 -7.60 -18.60
CA VAL A 54 -8.35 -8.15 -17.27
C VAL A 54 -9.63 -7.60 -16.64
N SER A 55 -10.19 -8.31 -15.67
CA SER A 55 -11.44 -7.92 -15.00
C SER A 55 -11.44 -8.36 -13.54
N GLY A 56 -12.44 -7.91 -12.80
CA GLY A 56 -12.62 -8.23 -11.39
C GLY A 56 -11.84 -7.28 -10.47
N THR A 57 -11.78 -7.63 -9.19
CA THR A 57 -11.08 -6.82 -8.18
C THR A 57 -9.61 -7.20 -8.10
N VAL A 58 -8.74 -6.20 -8.12
CA VAL A 58 -7.31 -6.31 -7.81
C VAL A 58 -7.07 -5.70 -6.44
N THR A 59 -6.63 -6.51 -5.49
CA THR A 59 -6.32 -6.07 -4.12
C THR A 59 -4.82 -5.81 -4.01
N VAL A 60 -4.46 -4.57 -3.70
CA VAL A 60 -3.07 -4.10 -3.62
C VAL A 60 -2.75 -3.70 -2.19
N PHE A 61 -1.78 -4.38 -1.59
CA PHE A 61 -1.18 -3.97 -0.33
C PHE A 61 0.02 -3.08 -0.63
N ALA A 62 -0.04 -1.82 -0.20
CA ALA A 62 0.98 -0.82 -0.52
C ALA A 62 1.40 -0.02 0.70
N ALA A 63 2.69 0.30 0.79
CA ALA A 63 3.22 1.15 1.85
C ALA A 63 2.43 2.46 1.96
N ALA A 64 2.20 2.95 3.18
CA ALA A 64 1.44 4.17 3.46
C ALA A 64 1.94 5.40 2.66
N SER A 65 3.26 5.49 2.43
CA SER A 65 3.89 6.55 1.62
C SER A 65 3.55 6.50 0.12
N LEU A 66 2.98 5.39 -0.37
CA LEU A 66 2.56 5.23 -1.78
C LEU A 66 1.11 5.68 -2.01
N LYS A 67 0.39 6.09 -0.97
CA LYS A 67 -1.06 6.27 -1.01
C LYS A 67 -1.52 7.19 -2.14
N GLU A 68 -0.93 8.35 -2.29
CA GLU A 68 -1.35 9.35 -3.27
C GLU A 68 -1.05 8.87 -4.70
N ALA A 69 0.19 8.44 -4.95
CA ALA A 69 0.61 7.91 -6.24
C ALA A 69 -0.22 6.69 -6.66
N PHE A 70 -0.40 5.73 -5.75
CA PHE A 70 -1.14 4.50 -6.04
C PHE A 70 -2.64 4.74 -6.21
N THR A 71 -3.22 5.70 -5.51
CA THR A 71 -4.62 6.11 -5.76
C THR A 71 -4.79 6.64 -7.18
N THR A 72 -3.85 7.48 -7.64
CA THR A 72 -3.83 7.98 -9.02
C THR A 72 -3.62 6.84 -10.03
N LEU A 73 -2.63 5.97 -9.78
CA LEU A 73 -2.36 4.79 -10.61
C LEU A 73 -3.55 3.84 -10.71
N GLY A 74 -4.23 3.58 -9.59
CA GLY A 74 -5.43 2.75 -9.55
C GLY A 74 -6.55 3.31 -10.42
N SER A 75 -6.81 4.62 -10.31
CA SER A 75 -7.84 5.30 -11.12
C SER A 75 -7.51 5.24 -12.62
N GLN A 76 -6.23 5.47 -12.98
CA GLN A 76 -5.80 5.40 -14.37
C GLN A 76 -5.83 3.97 -14.91
N PHE A 77 -5.45 2.99 -14.10
CA PHE A 77 -5.52 1.57 -14.47
C PHE A 77 -6.96 1.11 -14.68
N GLU A 78 -7.90 1.48 -13.81
CA GLU A 78 -9.32 1.18 -13.97
C GLU A 78 -9.89 1.80 -15.25
N ALA A 79 -9.47 3.01 -15.60
CA ALA A 79 -9.88 3.65 -16.86
C ALA A 79 -9.31 2.92 -18.11
N ALA A 80 -8.08 2.40 -18.00
CA ALA A 80 -7.42 1.66 -19.08
C ALA A 80 -7.91 0.20 -19.19
N GLN A 81 -8.46 -0.37 -18.11
CA GLN A 81 -8.95 -1.76 -18.02
C GLN A 81 -10.43 -1.78 -17.57
N PRO A 82 -11.38 -1.48 -18.45
CA PRO A 82 -12.81 -1.51 -18.12
C PRO A 82 -13.24 -2.89 -17.58
N GLY A 83 -13.95 -2.90 -16.45
CA GLY A 83 -14.34 -4.13 -15.74
C GLY A 83 -13.40 -4.51 -14.60
N THR A 84 -12.30 -3.79 -14.40
CA THR A 84 -11.40 -3.97 -13.27
C THR A 84 -11.67 -2.93 -12.18
N LYS A 85 -11.54 -3.33 -10.92
CA LYS A 85 -11.54 -2.45 -9.74
C LYS A 85 -10.30 -2.68 -8.90
N VAL A 86 -9.60 -1.61 -8.52
CA VAL A 86 -8.43 -1.69 -7.66
C VAL A 86 -8.83 -1.32 -6.22
N ARG A 87 -8.52 -2.20 -5.28
CA ARG A 87 -8.71 -1.97 -3.85
C ARG A 87 -7.36 -1.91 -3.17
N PHE A 88 -7.13 -0.83 -2.43
CA PHE A 88 -5.88 -0.63 -1.70
C PHE A 88 -6.05 -0.89 -0.21
N SER A 89 -5.02 -1.52 0.39
CA SER A 89 -4.75 -1.47 1.81
C SER A 89 -3.43 -0.73 2.01
N PHE A 90 -3.50 0.46 2.62
CA PHE A 90 -2.32 1.28 2.90
C PHE A 90 -1.96 1.18 4.38
N ASP A 91 -0.73 0.75 4.66
CA ASP A 91 -0.22 0.58 6.04
C ASP A 91 1.32 0.57 6.02
N ALA A 92 1.95 0.43 7.19
CA ALA A 92 3.37 0.13 7.25
C ALA A 92 3.68 -1.18 6.52
N SER A 93 4.77 -1.19 5.74
CA SER A 93 5.14 -2.40 4.98
C SER A 93 5.41 -3.61 5.87
N SER A 94 5.87 -3.41 7.11
CA SER A 94 6.04 -4.48 8.09
C SER A 94 4.71 -5.11 8.52
N ALA A 95 3.66 -4.31 8.72
CA ALA A 95 2.32 -4.79 9.04
C ALA A 95 1.70 -5.54 7.87
N LEU A 96 1.83 -5.00 6.65
CA LEU A 96 1.33 -5.64 5.43
C LEU A 96 2.05 -6.96 5.15
N ALA A 97 3.37 -7.02 5.31
CA ALA A 97 4.14 -8.26 5.16
C ALA A 97 3.67 -9.35 6.15
N LEU A 98 3.40 -8.96 7.40
CA LEU A 98 2.86 -9.87 8.41
C LEU A 98 1.46 -10.39 7.99
N GLN A 99 0.56 -9.51 7.54
CA GLN A 99 -0.77 -9.88 7.07
C GLN A 99 -0.70 -10.86 5.88
N ILE A 100 0.19 -10.60 4.90
CA ILE A 100 0.39 -11.50 3.74
C ILE A 100 0.88 -12.87 4.22
N ASN A 101 1.85 -12.92 5.12
CA ASN A 101 2.39 -14.18 5.65
C ASN A 101 1.37 -14.94 6.50
N GLN A 102 0.37 -14.25 7.06
CA GLN A 102 -0.79 -14.83 7.74
C GLN A 102 -1.92 -15.24 6.79
N GLY A 103 -1.74 -15.04 5.48
CA GLY A 103 -2.70 -15.47 4.45
C GLY A 103 -3.75 -14.43 4.08
N ALA A 104 -3.55 -13.15 4.38
CA ALA A 104 -4.44 -12.10 3.91
C ALA A 104 -4.51 -12.09 2.37
N PRO A 105 -5.71 -12.03 1.77
CA PRO A 105 -5.88 -12.09 0.33
C PRO A 105 -5.46 -10.77 -0.32
N ALA A 106 -4.33 -10.78 -1.00
CA ALA A 106 -3.85 -9.67 -1.81
C ALA A 106 -3.25 -10.20 -3.12
N ASP A 107 -3.27 -9.38 -4.16
CA ASP A 107 -2.75 -9.71 -5.48
C ASP A 107 -1.35 -9.14 -5.70
N VAL A 108 -1.09 -7.95 -5.15
CA VAL A 108 0.18 -7.22 -5.29
C VAL A 108 0.62 -6.69 -3.94
N PHE A 109 1.92 -6.75 -3.69
CA PHE A 109 2.57 -6.10 -2.55
C PHE A 109 3.61 -5.09 -3.03
N ALA A 110 3.48 -3.83 -2.60
CA ALA A 110 4.44 -2.74 -2.84
C ALA A 110 4.96 -2.23 -1.50
N SER A 111 6.23 -2.51 -1.23
CA SER A 111 6.87 -2.25 0.07
C SER A 111 7.76 -1.01 0.03
N ALA A 112 7.87 -0.29 1.14
CA ALA A 112 8.82 0.82 1.33
C ALA A 112 10.19 0.36 1.89
N ALA A 113 10.44 -0.95 1.95
CA ALA A 113 11.73 -1.50 2.34
C ALA A 113 11.92 -2.89 1.74
N THR A 114 13.13 -3.16 1.28
CA THR A 114 13.53 -4.48 0.76
C THR A 114 13.46 -5.57 1.83
N SER A 115 13.71 -5.24 3.10
CA SER A 115 13.63 -6.17 4.23
C SER A 115 12.21 -6.72 4.45
N ASN A 116 11.17 -5.90 4.29
CA ASN A 116 9.79 -6.36 4.43
C ASN A 116 9.33 -7.18 3.22
N MET A 117 9.76 -6.83 2.01
CA MET A 117 9.56 -7.68 0.84
C MET A 117 10.26 -9.04 1.01
N LYS A 118 11.50 -9.03 1.55
CA LYS A 118 12.23 -10.25 1.84
C LYS A 118 11.49 -11.18 2.81
N GLN A 119 10.82 -10.66 3.84
CA GLN A 119 9.98 -11.46 4.73
C GLN A 119 8.87 -12.21 3.98
N VAL A 120 8.30 -11.59 2.95
CA VAL A 120 7.25 -12.21 2.12
C VAL A 120 7.84 -13.23 1.14
N THR A 121 8.98 -12.90 0.50
CA THR A 121 9.63 -13.85 -0.42
C THR A 121 10.21 -15.07 0.28
N ASP A 122 10.81 -14.90 1.47
CA ASP A 122 11.35 -16.02 2.27
C ASP A 122 10.23 -16.98 2.72
N ALA A 123 9.01 -16.46 2.95
CA ALA A 123 7.84 -17.26 3.25
C ALA A 123 7.15 -17.84 1.99
N GLY A 124 7.71 -17.63 0.79
CA GLY A 124 7.13 -18.08 -0.48
C GLY A 124 5.90 -17.29 -0.94
N GLY A 125 5.61 -16.15 -0.32
CA GLY A 125 4.44 -15.30 -0.63
C GLY A 125 4.60 -14.48 -1.91
N ALA A 126 5.81 -14.26 -2.39
CA ALA A 126 6.11 -13.56 -3.63
C ALA A 126 7.39 -14.09 -4.28
N THR A 127 7.54 -13.89 -5.59
CA THR A 127 8.75 -14.23 -6.34
C THR A 127 9.19 -13.05 -7.20
N ALA A 128 10.50 -12.95 -7.47
CA ALA A 128 11.08 -11.96 -8.38
C ALA A 128 10.59 -10.51 -8.15
N PRO A 129 10.73 -9.95 -6.94
CA PRO A 129 10.38 -8.56 -6.69
C PRO A 129 11.25 -7.61 -7.53
N THR A 130 10.69 -6.50 -7.97
CA THR A 130 11.39 -5.47 -8.74
C THR A 130 11.44 -4.18 -7.93
N ASN A 131 12.62 -3.60 -7.71
CA ASN A 131 12.73 -2.25 -7.19
C ASN A 131 12.22 -1.27 -8.25
N PHE A 132 11.21 -0.47 -7.92
CA PHE A 132 10.54 0.38 -8.91
C PHE A 132 10.70 1.87 -8.64
N VAL A 133 10.94 2.26 -7.41
CA VAL A 133 11.29 3.63 -6.99
C VAL A 133 12.14 3.60 -5.73
N LYS A 134 12.67 4.76 -5.35
CA LYS A 134 13.27 5.03 -4.03
C LYS A 134 12.79 6.35 -3.46
N ASN A 135 12.94 6.51 -2.16
CA ASN A 135 12.58 7.72 -1.44
C ASN A 135 13.67 8.11 -0.45
N VAL A 136 13.72 9.37 -0.05
CA VAL A 136 14.65 9.90 0.93
C VAL A 136 13.89 10.59 2.06
N MET A 137 14.55 10.74 3.21
CA MET A 137 13.93 11.37 4.37
C MET A 137 13.96 12.90 4.27
N GLU A 138 12.95 13.52 4.89
CA GLU A 138 12.82 14.95 5.06
C GLU A 138 12.22 15.24 6.46
N ILE A 139 12.56 16.38 7.03
CA ILE A 139 11.94 16.82 8.29
C ILE A 139 10.68 17.62 7.93
N ALA A 140 9.53 17.18 8.42
CA ALA A 140 8.30 17.95 8.35
C ALA A 140 8.11 18.73 9.64
N VAL A 141 7.74 20.00 9.51
CA VAL A 141 7.39 20.89 10.66
C VAL A 141 6.05 21.56 10.37
N PRO A 142 5.32 22.02 11.39
CA PRO A 142 4.16 22.88 11.18
C PRO A 142 4.51 24.09 10.32
N PRO A 143 3.59 24.67 9.53
CA PRO A 143 3.90 25.73 8.57
C PRO A 143 4.64 26.94 9.16
N ALA A 144 4.31 27.32 10.41
CA ALA A 144 4.96 28.43 11.11
C ALA A 144 6.31 28.06 11.74
N ASN A 145 6.66 26.78 11.81
CA ASN A 145 7.89 26.26 12.44
C ASN A 145 8.22 26.94 13.80
N PRO A 146 7.34 26.85 14.80
CA PRO A 146 7.50 27.61 16.04
C PRO A 146 8.74 27.19 16.85
N ALA A 147 9.23 25.97 16.67
CA ALA A 147 10.45 25.49 17.32
C ALA A 147 11.73 25.85 16.57
N HIS A 148 11.64 26.59 15.45
CA HIS A 148 12.77 27.04 14.63
C HIS A 148 13.71 25.89 14.22
N ILE A 149 13.14 24.76 13.84
CA ILE A 149 13.90 23.61 13.35
C ILE A 149 14.50 23.97 11.99
N ALA A 150 15.81 23.78 11.83
CA ALA A 150 16.54 24.05 10.60
C ALA A 150 17.41 22.87 10.14
N SER A 151 17.63 21.87 11.01
CA SER A 151 18.51 20.74 10.75
C SER A 151 18.14 19.51 11.58
N VAL A 152 18.74 18.36 11.26
CA VAL A 152 18.63 17.13 12.06
C VAL A 152 19.13 17.35 13.50
N ALA A 153 20.15 18.20 13.69
CA ALA A 153 20.71 18.49 15.01
C ALA A 153 19.67 19.14 15.95
N ASP A 154 18.76 19.93 15.41
CA ASP A 154 17.73 20.59 16.21
C ASP A 154 16.72 19.60 16.80
N LEU A 155 16.51 18.45 16.15
CA LEU A 155 15.62 17.40 16.65
C LEU A 155 16.12 16.76 17.97
N GLY A 156 17.42 16.89 18.27
CA GLY A 156 18.02 16.40 19.50
C GLY A 156 17.99 17.41 20.66
N LYS A 157 17.53 18.64 20.43
CA LYS A 157 17.48 19.70 21.46
C LYS A 157 16.44 19.39 22.53
N SER A 158 16.74 19.80 23.74
CA SER A 158 15.79 19.68 24.86
C SER A 158 14.54 20.53 24.60
N GLY A 159 13.38 20.01 24.90
CA GLY A 159 12.08 20.66 24.73
C GLY A 159 11.47 20.52 23.35
N VAL A 160 12.20 20.07 22.33
CA VAL A 160 11.65 19.80 21.00
C VAL A 160 10.86 18.50 21.02
N LYS A 161 9.60 18.56 20.61
CA LYS A 161 8.68 17.43 20.50
C LYS A 161 8.80 16.83 19.11
N VAL A 162 9.30 15.61 19.01
CA VAL A 162 9.48 14.91 17.74
C VAL A 162 8.58 13.67 17.67
N ALA A 163 7.83 13.51 16.58
CA ALA A 163 7.17 12.26 16.22
C ALA A 163 8.07 11.46 15.28
N LEU A 164 8.21 10.18 15.52
CA LEU A 164 8.90 9.24 14.65
C LEU A 164 8.01 8.04 14.39
N CYS A 165 8.29 7.32 13.31
CA CYS A 165 7.76 5.96 13.15
C CYS A 165 8.41 5.00 14.15
N GLN A 166 7.72 3.92 14.51
CA GLN A 166 8.29 2.82 15.27
C GLN A 166 9.53 2.25 14.57
N PRO A 167 10.55 1.78 15.32
CA PRO A 167 11.83 1.33 14.73
C PRO A 167 11.72 0.17 13.73
N GLN A 168 10.72 -0.68 13.88
CA GLN A 168 10.50 -1.85 13.03
C GLN A 168 9.78 -1.54 11.71
N VAL A 169 9.25 -0.32 11.53
CA VAL A 169 8.63 0.06 10.25
C VAL A 169 9.61 0.81 9.35
N PRO A 170 9.42 0.83 8.01
CA PRO A 170 10.41 1.37 7.08
C PRO A 170 10.88 2.79 7.41
N CYS A 171 9.94 3.71 7.68
CA CYS A 171 10.27 5.10 7.99
C CYS A 171 11.07 5.25 9.28
N GLY A 172 10.79 4.43 10.31
CA GLY A 172 11.55 4.44 11.56
C GLY A 172 12.98 3.91 11.39
N ALA A 173 13.14 2.81 10.67
CA ALA A 173 14.44 2.25 10.36
C ALA A 173 15.30 3.22 9.52
N THR A 174 14.69 3.88 8.51
CA THR A 174 15.39 4.87 7.67
C THR A 174 15.76 6.12 8.46
N ALA A 175 14.85 6.63 9.32
CA ALA A 175 15.14 7.77 10.20
C ALA A 175 16.28 7.47 11.21
N ALA A 176 16.33 6.25 11.74
CA ALA A 176 17.43 5.82 12.62
C ALA A 176 18.79 5.87 11.90
N THR A 177 18.83 5.55 10.60
CA THR A 177 20.05 5.68 9.78
C THR A 177 20.44 7.17 9.65
N VAL A 178 19.48 8.07 9.40
CA VAL A 178 19.75 9.52 9.37
C VAL A 178 20.36 10.01 10.69
N PHE A 179 19.79 9.59 11.82
CA PHE A 179 20.31 10.01 13.14
C PHE A 179 21.69 9.47 13.43
N THR A 180 21.98 8.25 12.98
CA THR A 180 23.32 7.63 13.08
C THR A 180 24.33 8.43 12.25
N ASN A 181 24.00 8.74 11.00
CA ASN A 181 24.85 9.51 10.09
C ASN A 181 25.11 10.93 10.64
N ALA A 182 24.07 11.58 11.15
CA ALA A 182 24.14 12.92 11.74
C ALA A 182 24.79 12.94 13.13
N LYS A 183 25.02 11.78 13.75
CA LYS A 183 25.50 11.64 15.15
C LYS A 183 24.61 12.38 16.16
N VAL A 184 23.31 12.34 15.95
CA VAL A 184 22.30 13.00 16.80
C VAL A 184 21.46 11.94 17.50
N THR A 185 21.22 12.14 18.79
CA THR A 185 20.27 11.33 19.56
C THR A 185 18.96 12.08 19.67
N VAL A 186 17.90 11.51 19.06
CA VAL A 186 16.54 12.06 19.15
C VAL A 186 15.73 11.23 20.13
N LYS A 187 15.01 11.90 21.04
CA LYS A 187 14.08 11.28 21.98
C LYS A 187 12.66 11.63 21.56
N PRO A 188 11.98 10.78 20.78
CA PRO A 188 10.64 11.08 20.30
C PRO A 188 9.65 11.13 21.48
N VAL A 189 8.65 12.01 21.37
CA VAL A 189 7.53 12.04 22.33
C VAL A 189 6.44 11.02 21.95
N THR A 190 6.45 10.56 20.70
CA THR A 190 5.53 9.53 20.22
C THR A 190 6.18 8.70 19.10
N LEU A 191 5.76 7.44 19.03
CA LEU A 191 6.18 6.47 18.00
C LEU A 191 4.95 5.98 17.24
N GLU A 192 4.87 6.34 15.98
CA GLU A 192 3.72 6.08 15.13
C GLU A 192 3.85 4.76 14.35
N GLN A 193 2.70 4.18 14.01
CA GLN A 193 2.65 2.91 13.30
C GLN A 193 3.09 2.98 11.85
N ASP A 194 2.97 4.16 11.20
CA ASP A 194 3.37 4.41 9.81
C ASP A 194 3.73 5.88 9.59
N VAL A 195 4.20 6.20 8.37
CA VAL A 195 4.66 7.55 8.04
C VAL A 195 3.51 8.57 7.92
N LYS A 196 2.32 8.16 7.53
CA LYS A 196 1.16 9.06 7.44
C LYS A 196 0.64 9.44 8.84
N ALA A 197 0.69 8.51 9.78
CA ALA A 197 0.42 8.81 11.20
C ALA A 197 1.45 9.81 11.75
N THR A 198 2.74 9.62 11.45
CA THR A 198 3.80 10.58 11.82
C THR A 198 3.54 11.97 11.20
N LEU A 199 3.23 12.04 9.91
CA LEU A 199 2.91 13.29 9.23
C LEU A 199 1.69 13.98 9.85
N THR A 200 0.65 13.23 10.20
CA THR A 200 -0.57 13.75 10.82
C THR A 200 -0.26 14.45 12.13
N LYS A 201 0.64 13.93 12.97
CA LYS A 201 1.06 14.59 14.23
C LYS A 201 1.64 15.98 13.99
N VAL A 202 2.39 16.16 12.89
CA VAL A 202 2.92 17.47 12.50
C VAL A 202 1.80 18.38 11.99
N GLN A 203 0.92 17.87 11.12
CA GLN A 203 -0.18 18.64 10.54
C GLN A 203 -1.17 19.16 11.60
N THR A 204 -1.38 18.40 12.68
CA THR A 204 -2.26 18.76 13.80
C THR A 204 -1.58 19.58 14.88
N ASN A 205 -0.31 19.96 14.68
CA ASN A 205 0.51 20.70 15.67
C ASN A 205 0.64 20.00 17.04
N GLU A 206 0.54 18.67 17.07
CA GLU A 206 0.77 17.89 18.30
C GLU A 206 2.26 17.79 18.63
N VAL A 207 3.12 17.92 17.61
CA VAL A 207 4.58 17.89 17.71
C VAL A 207 5.22 19.05 16.94
N ASP A 208 6.46 19.37 17.26
CA ASP A 208 7.24 20.42 16.60
C ASP A 208 7.86 19.93 15.28
N ALA A 209 8.14 18.64 15.17
CA ALA A 209 8.71 18.03 13.97
C ALA A 209 8.36 16.55 13.85
N GLY A 210 8.39 16.04 12.62
CA GLY A 210 8.39 14.61 12.30
C GLY A 210 9.42 14.31 11.22
N VAL A 211 9.98 13.11 11.22
CA VAL A 211 10.86 12.66 10.13
C VAL A 211 10.05 11.72 9.24
N VAL A 212 9.82 12.16 8.01
CA VAL A 212 8.96 11.51 7.00
C VAL A 212 9.70 11.44 5.66
N TYR A 213 9.06 11.01 4.61
CA TYR A 213 9.67 11.04 3.28
C TYR A 213 9.35 12.37 2.55
N VAL A 214 10.21 12.72 1.58
CA VAL A 214 10.00 13.88 0.68
C VAL A 214 8.62 13.83 0.03
N THR A 215 8.16 12.65 -0.39
CA THR A 215 6.84 12.48 -0.99
C THR A 215 5.70 12.79 -0.03
N ASP A 216 5.86 12.53 1.27
CA ASP A 216 4.85 12.85 2.28
C ASP A 216 4.73 14.36 2.52
N VAL A 217 5.87 15.05 2.59
CA VAL A 217 5.91 16.52 2.67
C VAL A 217 5.26 17.13 1.43
N ARG A 218 5.62 16.63 0.24
CA ARG A 218 5.05 17.09 -1.02
C ARG A 218 3.53 16.89 -1.08
N SER A 219 3.05 15.72 -0.67
CA SER A 219 1.61 15.43 -0.64
C SER A 219 0.83 16.27 0.36
N ALA A 220 1.46 16.64 1.47
CA ALA A 220 0.86 17.50 2.49
C ALA A 220 0.73 18.97 2.02
N GLY A 221 1.51 19.39 1.04
CA GLY A 221 1.48 20.74 0.49
C GLY A 221 1.67 21.81 1.58
N LYS A 222 0.74 22.75 1.68
CA LYS A 222 0.81 23.86 2.65
C LYS A 222 0.51 23.46 4.10
N ALA A 223 0.12 22.22 4.36
CA ALA A 223 -0.18 21.76 5.72
C ALA A 223 1.05 21.51 6.57
N VAL A 224 2.24 21.44 5.96
CA VAL A 224 3.54 21.35 6.62
C VAL A 224 4.58 22.14 5.83
N THR A 225 5.71 22.46 6.49
CA THR A 225 6.93 22.95 5.82
C THR A 225 7.97 21.82 5.85
N GLY A 226 8.58 21.52 4.71
CA GLY A 226 9.67 20.56 4.60
C GLY A 226 11.01 21.23 4.85
N ILE A 227 11.87 20.55 5.60
CA ILE A 227 13.27 20.96 5.82
C ILE A 227 14.15 19.85 5.26
N PRO A 228 14.87 20.10 4.17
CA PRO A 228 15.71 19.09 3.51
C PRO A 228 16.81 18.60 4.45
N ILE A 229 17.07 17.31 4.42
CA ILE A 229 18.22 16.70 5.10
C ILE A 229 19.37 16.63 4.10
N PRO A 230 20.56 17.13 4.44
CA PRO A 230 21.73 17.10 3.55
C PRO A 230 22.07 15.67 3.09
N PRO A 231 22.45 15.48 1.81
CA PRO A 231 22.68 14.14 1.24
C PRO A 231 23.73 13.29 1.96
N ASP A 232 24.73 13.91 2.57
CA ASP A 232 25.80 13.25 3.32
C ASP A 232 25.35 12.62 4.64
N VAL A 233 24.21 13.10 5.19
CA VAL A 233 23.59 12.54 6.41
C VAL A 233 22.24 11.90 6.15
N ASN A 234 21.63 12.13 4.99
CA ASN A 234 20.33 11.56 4.64
C ASN A 234 20.42 10.04 4.46
N ALA A 235 19.27 9.41 4.41
CA ALA A 235 19.11 8.00 4.09
C ALA A 235 17.99 7.81 3.06
N SER A 236 18.17 6.83 2.20
CA SER A 236 17.18 6.41 1.21
C SER A 236 16.68 5.00 1.51
N THR A 237 15.50 4.70 1.02
CA THR A 237 14.96 3.35 1.00
C THR A 237 14.47 2.98 -0.39
N GLU A 238 14.73 1.73 -0.79
CA GLU A 238 14.26 1.14 -2.04
C GLU A 238 12.85 0.58 -1.85
N TYR A 239 12.03 0.75 -2.87
CA TYR A 239 10.66 0.25 -2.90
C TYR A 239 10.55 -0.93 -3.88
N PRO A 240 10.51 -2.15 -3.40
CA PRO A 240 10.19 -3.32 -4.22
C PRO A 240 8.69 -3.50 -4.36
N ILE A 241 8.27 -4.02 -5.54
CA ILE A 241 6.91 -4.46 -5.85
C ILE A 241 6.93 -5.88 -6.37
N ALA A 242 5.94 -6.69 -6.03
CA ALA A 242 5.77 -8.04 -6.53
C ALA A 242 4.29 -8.44 -6.63
N ALA A 243 3.97 -9.29 -7.61
CA ALA A 243 2.74 -10.07 -7.58
C ALA A 243 2.87 -11.19 -6.54
N LEU A 244 1.77 -11.49 -5.83
CA LEU A 244 1.75 -12.51 -4.79
C LEU A 244 1.46 -13.88 -5.37
N THR A 245 2.07 -14.92 -4.81
CA THR A 245 1.95 -16.32 -5.30
C THR A 245 0.55 -16.89 -5.08
N LYS A 246 -0.18 -16.39 -4.06
CA LYS A 246 -1.56 -16.81 -3.73
C LYS A 246 -2.58 -15.74 -4.08
N ALA A 247 -2.28 -14.93 -5.11
CA ALA A 247 -3.15 -13.85 -5.58
C ALA A 247 -4.53 -14.37 -6.00
N PRO A 248 -5.65 -13.87 -5.42
CA PRO A 248 -6.99 -14.22 -5.87
C PRO A 248 -7.26 -13.85 -7.33
N ASN A 249 -6.68 -12.75 -7.80
CA ASN A 249 -6.75 -12.28 -9.19
C ASN A 249 -5.35 -12.15 -9.80
N THR A 250 -4.70 -13.28 -10.06
CA THR A 250 -3.32 -13.32 -10.58
C THR A 250 -3.14 -12.51 -11.88
N ALA A 251 -4.10 -12.59 -12.81
CA ALA A 251 -4.02 -11.85 -14.07
C ALA A 251 -4.13 -10.34 -13.86
N GLY A 252 -5.09 -9.91 -13.04
CA GLY A 252 -5.27 -8.51 -12.66
C GLY A 252 -4.09 -7.96 -11.88
N GLY A 253 -3.57 -8.72 -10.91
CA GLY A 253 -2.40 -8.35 -10.11
C GLY A 253 -1.15 -8.16 -10.99
N LYS A 254 -0.90 -9.08 -11.92
CA LYS A 254 0.21 -8.95 -12.87
C LYS A 254 0.03 -7.73 -13.77
N ALA A 255 -1.16 -7.51 -14.32
CA ALA A 255 -1.43 -6.37 -15.19
C ALA A 255 -1.26 -5.03 -14.44
N PHE A 256 -1.69 -4.94 -13.18
CA PHE A 256 -1.48 -3.76 -12.36
C PHE A 256 0.02 -3.52 -12.06
N LEU A 257 0.75 -4.58 -11.74
CA LEU A 257 2.21 -4.52 -11.55
C LEU A 257 2.90 -4.01 -12.82
N ASP A 258 2.58 -4.59 -13.99
CA ASP A 258 3.14 -4.18 -15.27
C ASP A 258 2.80 -2.70 -15.57
N TYR A 259 1.59 -2.24 -15.21
CA TYR A 259 1.17 -0.85 -15.35
C TYR A 259 1.99 0.09 -14.46
N VAL A 260 2.22 -0.27 -13.19
CA VAL A 260 3.09 0.52 -12.27
C VAL A 260 4.51 0.65 -12.83
N LEU A 261 5.04 -0.41 -13.42
CA LEU A 261 6.38 -0.43 -14.02
C LEU A 261 6.46 0.26 -15.40
N SER A 262 5.34 0.53 -16.04
CA SER A 262 5.28 1.18 -17.36
C SER A 262 5.75 2.64 -17.32
N PRO A 263 6.11 3.25 -18.47
CA PRO A 263 6.43 4.67 -18.53
C PRO A 263 5.35 5.58 -17.96
N ALA A 264 4.07 5.24 -18.15
CA ALA A 264 2.94 5.99 -17.60
C ALA A 264 2.91 5.92 -16.07
N GLY A 265 3.05 4.70 -15.51
CA GLY A 265 3.11 4.49 -14.06
C GLY A 265 4.31 5.19 -13.42
N GLN A 266 5.49 5.08 -14.03
CA GLN A 266 6.70 5.74 -13.57
C GLN A 266 6.60 7.28 -13.66
N GLY A 267 5.85 7.81 -14.63
CA GLY A 267 5.54 9.23 -14.74
C GLY A 267 4.76 9.75 -13.52
N VAL A 268 3.74 9.03 -13.06
CA VAL A 268 2.97 9.38 -11.86
C VAL A 268 3.86 9.38 -10.61
N LEU A 269 4.65 8.32 -10.42
CA LEU A 269 5.55 8.20 -9.28
C LEU A 269 6.59 9.32 -9.24
N THR A 270 7.19 9.67 -10.38
CA THR A 270 8.14 10.79 -10.49
C THR A 270 7.45 12.13 -10.20
N ALA A 271 6.22 12.33 -10.69
CA ALA A 271 5.45 13.53 -10.41
C ALA A 271 5.15 13.69 -8.90
N ASP A 272 4.95 12.60 -8.18
CA ASP A 272 4.75 12.62 -6.72
C ASP A 272 6.06 12.77 -5.92
N GLY A 273 7.23 12.76 -6.58
CA GLY A 273 8.52 13.03 -5.95
C GLY A 273 9.37 11.80 -5.66
N PHE A 274 8.94 10.60 -6.08
CA PHE A 274 9.80 9.42 -6.00
C PHE A 274 10.96 9.52 -6.97
N ALA A 275 12.14 9.04 -6.56
CA ALA A 275 13.30 8.91 -7.43
C ALA A 275 13.33 7.52 -8.09
N LYS A 276 14.03 7.41 -9.21
CA LYS A 276 14.33 6.11 -9.83
C LYS A 276 15.21 5.26 -8.89
N PRO A 277 15.07 3.93 -8.92
CA PRO A 277 15.89 3.00 -8.13
C PRO A 277 17.37 3.18 -8.34
#